data_45d40fd5f2f8b001952a6475b56d6e88
#
_entry.id   45d40fd5f2f8b001952a6475b56d6e88
#
_cell.length_a   1.000
_cell.length_b   1.000
_cell.length_c   1.000
_cell.angle_alpha   90.00
_cell.angle_beta   90.00
_cell.angle_gamma   90.00
#
_symmetry.space_group_name_H-M   'P 1'
#
loop_
_entity.id
_entity.type
_entity.pdbx_description
1 polymer ?
#
loop_
_entity_poly.entity_id
_entity_poly.type
_entity_poly.pdbx_seq_one_letter_code
_entity_poly.pdbx_strand_id
1 'polypeptide(L)'
;MGKLTEMTGSFRVLIVEDSTLFRKLLREMLHDRFPSIEIYEARDGEETLLHAEAVRPHLIFMDIRLPGENGLQLTQKIKARYPKIIVIILTGYDLPEYREASSQYADYFFSKDSSTRESIFTLVESILPNRL
;
A
#
# COMPACT_ATOMS: atom_id res chain seq x y z
N MET A 1 0.02 -25.53 -14.91
CA MET A 1 -1.06 -25.39 -13.91
C MET A 1 -0.79 -24.31 -12.91
N GLY A 2 0.42 -24.21 -12.38
CA GLY A 2 0.78 -23.11 -11.50
C GLY A 2 0.57 -21.74 -12.13
N LYS A 3 0.87 -21.65 -13.41
CA LYS A 3 0.70 -20.42 -14.15
C LYS A 3 -0.77 -20.02 -14.27
N LEU A 4 -1.64 -21.00 -14.48
CA LEU A 4 -3.07 -20.73 -14.53
C LEU A 4 -3.59 -20.26 -13.17
N THR A 5 -3.11 -20.86 -12.09
CA THR A 5 -3.47 -20.45 -10.74
C THR A 5 -3.04 -19.00 -10.47
N GLU A 6 -1.84 -18.63 -10.92
CA GLU A 6 -1.36 -17.25 -10.78
C GLU A 6 -2.25 -16.27 -11.55
N MET A 7 -2.69 -16.65 -12.75
CA MET A 7 -3.54 -15.80 -13.56
C MET A 7 -4.92 -15.60 -12.94
N THR A 8 -5.40 -16.57 -12.17
CA THR A 8 -6.70 -16.48 -11.50
C THR A 8 -6.58 -15.97 -10.08
N GLY A 9 -5.36 -15.80 -9.57
CA GLY A 9 -5.13 -15.29 -8.24
C GLY A 9 -5.54 -13.83 -8.14
N SER A 10 -6.03 -13.48 -6.98
CA SER A 10 -6.46 -12.11 -6.72
C SER A 10 -5.26 -11.17 -6.58
N PHE A 11 -5.49 -9.92 -6.93
CA PHE A 11 -4.53 -8.86 -6.66
C PHE A 11 -4.55 -8.55 -5.16
N ARG A 12 -3.40 -8.58 -4.52
CA ARG A 12 -3.30 -8.45 -3.07
C ARG A 12 -2.80 -7.08 -2.68
N VAL A 13 -3.53 -6.42 -1.80
CA VAL A 13 -3.22 -5.07 -1.30
C VAL A 13 -3.06 -5.13 0.21
N LEU A 14 -2.00 -4.52 0.71
CA LEU A 14 -1.78 -4.38 2.14
C LEU A 14 -1.92 -2.91 2.53
N ILE A 15 -2.72 -2.62 3.54
CA ILE A 15 -2.89 -1.27 4.08
C ILE A 15 -2.14 -1.20 5.41
N VAL A 16 -1.14 -0.34 5.48
CA VAL A 16 -0.33 -0.14 6.69
C VAL A 16 -0.68 1.21 7.30
N GLU A 17 -1.43 1.18 8.39
CA GLU A 17 -2.02 2.35 9.00
C GLU A 17 -2.40 2.02 10.44
N ASP A 18 -1.95 2.82 11.42
CA ASP A 18 -2.29 2.55 12.82
C ASP A 18 -3.66 3.11 13.22
N SER A 19 -4.17 4.11 12.51
CA SER A 19 -5.53 4.62 12.77
C SER A 19 -6.56 3.59 12.30
N THR A 20 -7.28 3.01 13.24
CA THR A 20 -8.31 2.03 12.93
C THR A 20 -9.38 2.63 12.02
N LEU A 21 -9.78 3.87 12.29
CA LEU A 21 -10.80 4.52 11.46
C LEU A 21 -10.35 4.74 10.03
N PHE A 22 -9.17 5.32 9.84
CA PHE A 22 -8.69 5.59 8.49
C PHE A 22 -8.45 4.30 7.71
N ARG A 23 -7.90 3.28 8.38
CA ARG A 23 -7.65 1.98 7.75
C ARG A 23 -8.96 1.35 7.27
N LYS A 24 -9.99 1.42 8.11
CA LYS A 24 -11.31 0.89 7.77
C LYS A 24 -11.92 1.64 6.58
N LEU A 25 -11.84 2.97 6.59
CA LEU A 25 -12.39 3.79 5.51
C LEU A 25 -11.69 3.49 4.19
N LEU A 26 -10.37 3.41 4.20
CA LEU A 26 -9.61 3.10 2.98
C LEU A 26 -9.95 1.69 2.47
N ARG A 27 -10.03 0.73 3.38
CA ARG A 27 -10.40 -0.64 3.03
C ARG A 27 -11.78 -0.69 2.37
N GLU A 28 -12.77 -0.04 2.97
CA GLU A 28 -14.12 -0.05 2.42
C GLU A 28 -14.18 0.64 1.06
N MET A 29 -13.51 1.76 0.93
CA MET A 29 -13.45 2.51 -0.31
C MET A 29 -12.86 1.66 -1.44
N LEU A 30 -11.73 1.01 -1.17
CA LEU A 30 -11.07 0.17 -2.16
C LEU A 30 -11.89 -1.06 -2.49
N HIS A 31 -12.50 -1.69 -1.50
CA HIS A 31 -13.30 -2.87 -1.71
C HIS A 31 -14.56 -2.57 -2.55
N ASP A 32 -15.19 -1.44 -2.29
CA ASP A 32 -16.37 -1.04 -3.05
C ASP A 32 -16.05 -0.80 -4.52
N ARG A 33 -14.91 -0.16 -4.78
CA ARG A 33 -14.52 0.17 -6.15
C ARG A 33 -13.87 -1.00 -6.87
N PHE A 34 -13.13 -1.84 -6.16
CA PHE A 34 -12.40 -2.98 -6.72
C PHE A 34 -12.73 -4.25 -5.94
N PRO A 35 -13.94 -4.80 -6.13
CA PRO A 35 -14.39 -5.91 -5.27
C PRO A 35 -13.59 -7.20 -5.42
N SER A 36 -12.82 -7.35 -6.47
CA SER A 36 -12.03 -8.57 -6.68
C SER A 36 -10.65 -8.55 -6.01
N ILE A 37 -10.21 -7.42 -5.45
CA ILE A 37 -8.91 -7.39 -4.78
C ILE A 37 -9.02 -8.00 -3.39
N GLU A 38 -7.91 -8.58 -2.93
CA GLU A 38 -7.79 -9.07 -1.54
C GLU A 38 -7.08 -8.00 -0.73
N ILE A 39 -7.64 -7.64 0.41
CA ILE A 39 -7.10 -6.57 1.25
C ILE A 39 -6.65 -7.14 2.58
N TYR A 40 -5.42 -6.83 2.95
CA TYR A 40 -4.82 -7.19 4.23
C TYR A 40 -4.48 -5.91 4.97
N GLU A 41 -4.36 -5.98 6.28
CA GLU A 41 -4.14 -4.80 7.11
C GLU A 41 -3.00 -5.04 8.10
N ALA A 42 -2.23 -3.99 8.36
CA ALA A 42 -1.18 -3.98 9.36
C ALA A 42 -1.22 -2.65 10.09
N ARG A 43 -0.94 -2.66 11.40
CA ARG A 43 -0.98 -1.47 12.23
C ARG A 43 0.40 -0.93 12.53
N ASP A 44 1.45 -1.71 12.32
CA ASP A 44 2.81 -1.36 12.68
C ASP A 44 3.81 -2.07 11.77
N GLY A 45 5.09 -1.81 12.01
CA GLY A 45 6.15 -2.36 11.18
C GLY A 45 6.28 -3.86 11.29
N GLU A 46 6.06 -4.42 12.47
CA GLU A 46 6.18 -5.87 12.68
C GLU A 46 5.12 -6.61 11.88
N GLU A 47 3.85 -6.18 11.99
CA GLU A 47 2.77 -6.79 11.22
C GLU A 47 3.01 -6.64 9.71
N THR A 48 3.55 -5.49 9.31
CA THR A 48 3.84 -5.23 7.90
C THR A 48 4.85 -6.22 7.35
N LEU A 49 5.95 -6.45 8.07
CA LEU A 49 6.97 -7.37 7.60
C LEU A 49 6.48 -8.81 7.58
N LEU A 50 5.66 -9.19 8.56
CA LEU A 50 5.04 -10.51 8.57
C LEU A 50 4.14 -10.72 7.35
N HIS A 51 3.30 -9.74 7.03
CA HIS A 51 2.44 -9.82 5.86
C HIS A 51 3.22 -9.79 4.55
N ALA A 52 4.27 -8.96 4.49
CA ALA A 52 5.09 -8.89 3.28
C ALA A 52 5.68 -10.26 2.95
N GLU A 53 6.12 -10.99 3.96
CA GLU A 53 6.69 -12.31 3.77
C GLU A 53 5.63 -13.37 3.49
N ALA A 54 4.55 -13.38 4.29
CA ALA A 54 3.54 -14.45 4.22
C ALA A 54 2.60 -14.31 3.03
N VAL A 55 2.21 -13.09 2.71
CA VAL A 55 1.19 -12.80 1.70
C VAL A 55 1.79 -12.38 0.37
N ARG A 56 2.93 -11.70 0.39
CA ARG A 56 3.55 -11.12 -0.80
C ARG A 56 2.57 -10.22 -1.53
N PRO A 57 2.16 -9.09 -0.92
CA PRO A 57 1.22 -8.19 -1.58
C PRO A 57 1.80 -7.59 -2.86
N HIS A 58 0.95 -7.27 -3.80
CA HIS A 58 1.36 -6.57 -5.02
C HIS A 58 1.51 -5.09 -4.79
N LEU A 59 0.71 -4.55 -3.87
CA LEU A 59 0.60 -3.12 -3.61
C LEU A 59 0.49 -2.89 -2.11
N ILE A 60 1.23 -1.90 -1.59
CA ILE A 60 1.13 -1.50 -0.18
C ILE A 60 0.79 -0.02 -0.13
N PHE A 61 -0.24 0.33 0.65
CA PHE A 61 -0.46 1.69 1.10
C PHE A 61 0.25 1.83 2.43
N MET A 62 1.17 2.78 2.53
CA MET A 62 2.06 2.92 3.68
C MET A 62 1.94 4.30 4.29
N ASP A 63 1.56 4.38 5.57
CA ASP A 63 1.67 5.62 6.32
C ASP A 63 3.11 5.80 6.79
N ILE A 64 3.53 7.04 6.97
CA ILE A 64 4.88 7.35 7.43
C ILE A 64 4.99 7.19 8.94
N ARG A 65 4.02 7.71 9.70
CA ARG A 65 4.04 7.65 11.15
C ARG A 65 3.34 6.40 11.66
N LEU A 66 4.15 5.45 12.10
CA LEU A 66 3.67 4.18 12.66
C LEU A 66 4.26 4.00 14.06
N PRO A 67 3.58 3.26 14.94
CA PRO A 67 4.15 2.98 16.27
C PRO A 67 5.51 2.28 16.14
N GLY A 68 6.52 2.88 16.75
CA GLY A 68 7.84 2.28 16.82
C GLY A 68 8.62 2.22 15.52
N GLU A 69 8.08 2.69 14.41
CA GLU A 69 8.77 2.60 13.13
C GLU A 69 8.35 3.73 12.18
N ASN A 70 9.28 4.14 11.34
CA ASN A 70 9.01 5.12 10.30
C ASN A 70 8.67 4.38 9.01
N GLY A 71 7.55 4.74 8.38
CA GLY A 71 7.08 4.07 7.17
C GLY A 71 8.02 4.19 5.98
N LEU A 72 8.83 5.26 5.92
CA LEU A 72 9.81 5.40 4.85
C LEU A 72 10.95 4.40 5.01
N GLN A 73 11.43 4.22 6.24
CA GLN A 73 12.45 3.21 6.52
C GLN A 73 11.91 1.80 6.26
N LEU A 74 10.67 1.58 6.64
CA LEU A 74 10.01 0.31 6.40
C LEU A 74 9.87 0.04 4.91
N THR A 75 9.50 1.05 4.13
CA THR A 75 9.43 0.96 2.67
C THR A 75 10.79 0.58 2.08
N GLN A 76 11.85 1.20 2.60
CA GLN A 76 13.21 0.90 2.14
C GLN A 76 13.54 -0.57 2.35
N LYS A 77 13.22 -1.11 3.54
CA LYS A 77 13.45 -2.52 3.85
C LYS A 77 12.65 -3.43 2.91
N ILE A 78 11.40 -3.10 2.68
CA ILE A 78 10.51 -3.90 1.83
C ILE A 78 11.01 -3.90 0.39
N LYS A 79 11.34 -2.72 -0.15
CA LYS A 79 11.80 -2.62 -1.53
C LYS A 79 13.15 -3.29 -1.74
N ALA A 80 14.00 -3.31 -0.73
CA ALA A 80 15.29 -3.99 -0.82
C ALA A 80 15.11 -5.50 -0.95
N ARG A 81 14.13 -6.06 -0.25
CA ARG A 81 13.89 -7.51 -0.26
C ARG A 81 12.90 -7.93 -1.35
N TYR A 82 11.89 -7.11 -1.60
CA TYR A 82 10.82 -7.41 -2.55
C TYR A 82 10.66 -6.23 -3.52
N PRO A 83 11.59 -6.03 -4.44
CA PRO A 83 11.61 -4.81 -5.27
C PRO A 83 10.40 -4.65 -6.18
N LYS A 84 9.65 -5.71 -6.43
CA LYS A 84 8.48 -5.65 -7.31
C LYS A 84 7.21 -5.18 -6.60
N ILE A 85 7.21 -5.17 -5.27
CA ILE A 85 6.05 -4.66 -4.54
C ILE A 85 5.97 -3.15 -4.77
N ILE A 86 4.80 -2.69 -5.18
CA ILE A 86 4.56 -1.26 -5.39
C ILE A 86 4.15 -0.66 -4.06
N VAL A 87 4.82 0.42 -3.65
CA VAL A 87 4.50 1.09 -2.39
C VAL A 87 4.01 2.50 -2.69
N ILE A 88 2.81 2.80 -2.20
CA ILE A 88 2.21 4.13 -2.24
C ILE A 88 2.24 4.69 -0.82
N ILE A 89 2.97 5.78 -0.63
CA ILE A 89 2.92 6.49 0.65
C ILE A 89 1.60 7.26 0.68
N LEU A 90 0.85 7.10 1.76
CA LEU A 90 -0.40 7.82 1.99
C LEU A 90 -0.39 8.31 3.41
N THR A 91 -0.16 9.60 3.62
CA THR A 91 0.12 10.13 4.93
C THR A 91 -0.50 11.50 5.15
N GLY A 92 -0.81 11.80 6.43
CA GLY A 92 -1.23 13.14 6.84
C GLY A 92 -0.05 14.11 7.03
N TYR A 93 1.17 13.61 6.90
CA TYR A 93 2.38 14.42 7.13
C TYR A 93 3.02 14.80 5.81
N ASP A 94 2.46 15.84 5.18
CA ASP A 94 2.91 16.30 3.87
C ASP A 94 3.99 17.36 4.04
N LEU A 95 5.19 16.91 4.44
CA LEU A 95 6.35 17.77 4.61
C LEU A 95 7.29 17.58 3.41
N PRO A 96 7.97 18.66 2.97
CA PRO A 96 8.89 18.57 1.82
C PRO A 96 9.93 17.46 1.98
N GLU A 97 10.50 17.30 3.18
CA GLU A 97 11.49 16.26 3.42
C GLU A 97 10.92 14.87 3.28
N TYR A 98 9.65 14.66 3.61
CA TYR A 98 9.00 13.36 3.43
C TYR A 98 8.72 13.08 1.97
N ARG A 99 8.32 14.09 1.21
CA ARG A 99 8.12 13.95 -0.23
C ARG A 99 9.41 13.60 -0.94
N GLU A 100 10.50 14.27 -0.56
CA GLU A 100 11.80 14.02 -1.16
C GLU A 100 12.30 12.62 -0.84
N ALA A 101 12.20 12.19 0.42
CA ALA A 101 12.59 10.85 0.82
C ALA A 101 11.73 9.78 0.15
N SER A 102 10.42 10.05 0.01
CA SER A 102 9.52 9.12 -0.66
C SER A 102 9.88 8.91 -2.12
N SER A 103 10.36 9.95 -2.80
CA SER A 103 10.75 9.82 -4.20
C SER A 103 11.93 8.87 -4.39
N GLN A 104 12.72 8.65 -3.34
CA GLN A 104 13.85 7.73 -3.40
C GLN A 104 13.46 6.28 -3.11
N TYR A 105 12.46 6.06 -2.25
CA TYR A 105 12.16 4.72 -1.74
C TYR A 105 10.81 4.19 -2.16
N ALA A 106 9.81 5.05 -2.34
CA ALA A 106 8.47 4.63 -2.68
C ALA A 106 8.18 4.88 -4.16
N ASP A 107 7.13 4.26 -4.66
CA ASP A 107 6.72 4.44 -6.04
C ASP A 107 5.84 5.67 -6.22
N TYR A 108 4.99 5.97 -5.23
CA TYR A 108 4.07 7.10 -5.29
C TYR A 108 3.86 7.72 -3.91
N PHE A 109 3.47 8.98 -3.89
CA PHE A 109 3.19 9.71 -2.65
C PHE A 109 1.86 10.43 -2.76
N PHE A 110 0.98 10.22 -1.78
CA PHE A 110 -0.26 10.98 -1.62
C PHE A 110 -0.35 11.57 -0.23
N SER A 111 -0.83 12.81 -0.15
CA SER A 111 -1.22 13.43 1.12
C SER A 111 -2.68 13.07 1.42
N LYS A 112 -2.97 12.66 2.64
CA LYS A 112 -4.35 12.38 3.06
C LYS A 112 -5.25 13.61 2.94
N ASP A 113 -4.66 14.80 3.15
CA ASP A 113 -5.44 16.04 3.16
C ASP A 113 -5.76 16.57 1.77
N SER A 114 -4.86 16.36 0.81
CA SER A 114 -5.01 16.92 -0.52
C SER A 114 -5.38 15.91 -1.59
N SER A 115 -5.31 14.62 -1.28
CA SER A 115 -5.66 13.58 -2.24
C SER A 115 -7.14 13.32 -2.25
N THR A 116 -7.69 13.09 -3.43
CA THR A 116 -9.09 12.76 -3.58
C THR A 116 -9.26 11.25 -3.75
N ARG A 117 -10.46 10.77 -3.47
CA ARG A 117 -10.82 9.38 -3.73
C ARG A 117 -10.53 9.02 -5.18
N GLU A 118 -10.88 9.90 -6.10
CA GLU A 118 -10.69 9.66 -7.52
C GLU A 118 -9.22 9.55 -7.92
N SER A 119 -8.34 10.35 -7.30
CA SER A 119 -6.91 10.27 -7.62
C SER A 119 -6.32 8.93 -7.17
N ILE A 120 -6.76 8.44 -6.03
CA ILE A 120 -6.34 7.12 -5.53
C ILE A 120 -6.85 6.03 -6.46
N PHE A 121 -8.12 6.08 -6.84
CA PHE A 121 -8.74 5.10 -7.74
C PHE A 121 -8.03 5.07 -9.09
N THR A 122 -7.75 6.23 -9.65
CA THR A 122 -7.07 6.33 -10.95
C THR A 122 -5.70 5.65 -10.89
N LEU A 123 -4.96 5.88 -9.82
CA LEU A 123 -3.65 5.24 -9.67
C LEU A 123 -3.79 3.73 -9.50
N VAL A 124 -4.70 3.27 -8.65
CA VAL A 124 -4.89 1.84 -8.45
C VAL A 124 -5.31 1.16 -9.75
N GLU A 125 -6.21 1.77 -10.51
CA GLU A 125 -6.60 1.23 -11.80
C GLU A 125 -5.42 1.06 -12.75
N SER A 126 -4.49 2.01 -12.73
CA SER A 126 -3.32 1.94 -13.60
C SER A 126 -2.36 0.81 -13.20
N ILE A 127 -2.42 0.39 -11.95
CA ILE A 127 -1.54 -0.67 -11.43
C ILE A 127 -2.16 -2.05 -11.62
N LEU A 128 -3.49 -2.14 -11.55
CA LEU A 128 -4.19 -3.41 -11.66
C LEU A 128 -4.01 -4.03 -13.05
N PRO A 129 -3.95 -5.37 -13.11
CA PRO A 129 -3.96 -6.03 -14.42
C PRO A 129 -5.26 -5.73 -15.17
N ASN A 130 -5.16 -5.63 -16.49
CA ASN A 130 -6.29 -5.24 -17.33
C ASN A 130 -7.50 -6.17 -17.25
N ARG A 131 -7.34 -7.35 -16.69
CA ARG A 131 -8.43 -8.32 -16.60
C ARG A 131 -9.21 -8.27 -15.30
N LEU A 132 -8.88 -7.39 -14.41
CA LEU A 132 -9.63 -7.27 -13.16
C LEU A 132 -10.84 -6.38 -13.29
#